data_586305ee910ba9fb1d3677dda8a24394
#
_entry.id   586305ee910ba9fb1d3677dda8a24394
#
_cell.length_a   1.000
_cell.length_b   1.000
_cell.length_c   1.000
_cell.angle_alpha   90.00
_cell.angle_beta   90.00
_cell.angle_gamma   90.00
#
_symmetry.space_group_name_H-M   'P 1'
#
loop_
_entity.id
_entity.type
_entity.pdbx_description
1 polymer ?
#
loop_
_entity_poly.entity_id
_entity_poly.type
_entity_poly.pdbx_seq_one_letter_code
_entity_poly.pdbx_strand_id
1 'polypeptide(L)'
;MDEGEPLSEVVKALRHDAGRLFHGESRYLLIRPETLVALQKSLVERLGDGAAEHLVAAGRAGGGSALTALGASGEDAVRRLIAMGTAIGWGEFSLEHLDGRRFVVAIRHSPFADAHGPSVAPVCHVTRGVLERVAEALFDARARVTETACAATGAPLCRFEARA
;
A
#
# COMPACT_ATOMS: atom_id res chain seq x y z
N MET A 1 -14.92 -9.27 -26.07
CA MET A 1 -14.53 -9.52 -24.67
C MET A 1 -13.10 -9.09 -24.55
N ASP A 2 -12.86 -8.07 -23.74
CA ASP A 2 -11.52 -7.60 -23.47
C ASP A 2 -10.82 -8.71 -22.68
N GLU A 3 -9.85 -9.39 -23.28
CA GLU A 3 -9.01 -10.34 -22.57
C GLU A 3 -8.09 -9.52 -21.69
N GLY A 4 -8.43 -9.39 -20.40
CA GLY A 4 -7.63 -8.63 -19.44
C GLY A 4 -6.19 -9.12 -19.40
N GLU A 5 -5.29 -8.28 -18.87
CA GLU A 5 -3.89 -8.61 -18.68
C GLU A 5 -3.74 -9.94 -17.90
N PRO A 6 -2.81 -10.83 -18.26
CA PRO A 6 -2.62 -12.09 -17.57
C PRO A 6 -2.26 -11.88 -16.09
N LEU A 7 -2.80 -12.75 -15.22
CA LEU A 7 -2.50 -12.73 -13.79
C LEU A 7 -0.98 -12.73 -13.52
N SER A 8 -0.56 -11.95 -12.54
CA SER A 8 0.85 -11.92 -12.11
C SER A 8 1.33 -13.29 -11.59
N GLU A 9 2.62 -13.55 -11.69
CA GLU A 9 3.22 -14.79 -11.17
C GLU A 9 2.97 -14.99 -9.67
N VAL A 10 2.86 -13.88 -8.90
CA VAL A 10 2.50 -13.94 -7.48
C VAL A 10 1.10 -14.51 -7.29
N VAL A 11 0.12 -14.05 -8.08
CA VAL A 11 -1.27 -14.54 -8.00
C VAL A 11 -1.37 -15.99 -8.47
N LYS A 12 -0.64 -16.37 -9.53
CA LYS A 12 -0.57 -17.75 -10.02
C LYS A 12 0.07 -18.70 -8.99
N ALA A 13 0.98 -18.22 -8.17
CA ALA A 13 1.65 -18.97 -7.12
C ALA A 13 0.83 -19.11 -5.82
N LEU A 14 -0.37 -18.52 -5.74
CA LEU A 14 -1.25 -18.70 -4.59
C LEU A 14 -1.67 -20.15 -4.44
N ARG A 15 -1.45 -20.72 -3.24
CA ARG A 15 -1.86 -22.06 -2.87
C ARG A 15 -3.10 -22.00 -1.97
N HIS A 16 -4.12 -22.78 -2.29
CA HIS A 16 -5.31 -22.95 -1.48
C HIS A 16 -5.20 -24.22 -0.62
N ASP A 17 -5.48 -24.09 0.66
CA ASP A 17 -5.50 -25.21 1.61
C ASP A 17 -6.62 -25.01 2.63
N ALA A 18 -7.63 -25.84 2.56
CA ALA A 18 -8.78 -25.86 3.48
C ALA A 18 -9.37 -24.46 3.79
N GLY A 19 -9.65 -23.68 2.75
CA GLY A 19 -10.22 -22.32 2.88
C GLY A 19 -9.17 -21.23 3.18
N ARG A 20 -7.89 -21.57 3.20
CA ARG A 20 -6.79 -20.63 3.43
C ARG A 20 -6.01 -20.40 2.14
N LEU A 21 -5.66 -19.14 1.85
CA LEU A 21 -4.76 -18.80 0.75
C LEU A 21 -3.37 -18.51 1.29
N PHE A 22 -2.35 -19.02 0.62
CA PHE A 22 -0.94 -18.82 0.96
C PHE A 22 -0.15 -18.42 -0.28
N HIS A 23 0.81 -17.52 -0.08
CA HIS A 23 1.93 -17.29 -0.97
C HIS A 23 3.21 -17.54 -0.15
N GLY A 24 3.97 -18.59 -0.50
CA GLY A 24 5.01 -19.11 0.39
C GLY A 24 4.41 -19.52 1.74
N GLU A 25 5.00 -19.06 2.83
CA GLU A 25 4.53 -19.27 4.19
C GLU A 25 3.51 -18.21 4.67
N SER A 26 3.33 -17.14 3.91
CA SER A 26 2.44 -16.04 4.30
C SER A 26 0.99 -16.34 3.92
N ARG A 27 0.08 -16.19 4.89
CA ARG A 27 -1.36 -16.31 4.66
C ARG A 27 -1.92 -15.01 4.09
N TYR A 28 -2.76 -15.12 3.07
CA TYR A 28 -3.46 -14.02 2.42
C TYR A 28 -4.96 -14.15 2.55
N LEU A 29 -5.64 -13.05 2.33
CA LEU A 29 -7.08 -12.94 2.25
C LEU A 29 -7.43 -12.12 1.01
N LEU A 30 -8.33 -12.60 0.18
CA LEU A 30 -8.94 -11.78 -0.86
C LEU A 30 -10.09 -10.98 -0.23
N ILE A 31 -9.99 -9.68 -0.29
CA ILE A 31 -10.99 -8.77 0.28
C ILE A 31 -11.31 -7.69 -0.75
N ARG A 32 -12.55 -7.28 -0.81
CA ARG A 32 -12.97 -6.17 -1.67
C ARG A 32 -12.53 -4.82 -1.06
N PRO A 33 -12.01 -3.89 -1.88
CA PRO A 33 -11.58 -2.57 -1.40
C PRO A 33 -12.66 -1.82 -0.63
N GLU A 34 -13.94 -1.94 -1.03
CA GLU A 34 -15.06 -1.27 -0.38
C GLU A 34 -15.22 -1.67 1.09
N THR A 35 -14.88 -2.92 1.44
CA THR A 35 -14.91 -3.38 2.84
C THR A 35 -13.87 -2.63 3.68
N LEU A 36 -12.64 -2.48 3.18
CA LEU A 36 -11.59 -1.73 3.86
C LEU A 36 -11.92 -0.25 3.98
N VAL A 37 -12.47 0.33 2.92
CA VAL A 37 -12.89 1.74 2.92
C VAL A 37 -14.08 1.98 3.85
N ALA A 38 -15.04 1.05 3.95
CA ALA A 38 -16.13 1.15 4.91
C ALA A 38 -15.61 1.14 6.37
N LEU A 39 -14.63 0.29 6.69
CA LEU A 39 -13.95 0.31 7.99
C LEU A 39 -13.22 1.63 8.23
N GLN A 40 -12.50 2.14 7.24
CA GLN A 40 -11.83 3.44 7.31
C GLN A 40 -12.83 4.57 7.60
N LYS A 41 -13.93 4.65 6.85
CA LYS A 41 -14.98 5.66 7.06
C LYS A 41 -15.59 5.57 8.45
N SER A 42 -15.88 4.36 8.94
CA SER A 42 -16.39 4.15 10.30
C SER A 42 -15.40 4.62 11.37
N LEU A 43 -14.09 4.44 11.18
CA LEU A 43 -13.07 4.99 12.08
C LEU A 43 -13.05 6.51 12.05
N VAL A 44 -13.13 7.11 10.85
CA VAL A 44 -13.18 8.59 10.71
C VAL A 44 -14.42 9.17 11.39
N GLU A 45 -15.59 8.56 11.25
CA GLU A 45 -16.81 8.98 11.93
C GLU A 45 -16.69 8.98 13.46
N ARG A 46 -15.92 8.03 14.02
CA ARG A 46 -15.76 7.89 15.48
C ARG A 46 -14.62 8.70 16.07
N LEU A 47 -13.52 8.83 15.36
CA LEU A 47 -12.25 9.35 15.86
C LEU A 47 -11.87 10.70 15.23
N GLY A 48 -12.61 11.15 14.20
CA GLY A 48 -12.27 12.37 13.48
C GLY A 48 -10.86 12.30 12.90
N ASP A 49 -10.10 13.39 13.06
CA ASP A 49 -8.73 13.52 12.55
C ASP A 49 -7.75 12.46 13.10
N GLY A 50 -8.04 11.91 14.28
CA GLY A 50 -7.24 10.84 14.89
C GLY A 50 -7.27 9.51 14.12
N ALA A 51 -8.29 9.27 13.30
CA ALA A 51 -8.42 8.03 12.53
C ALA A 51 -7.23 7.78 11.59
N ALA A 52 -6.68 8.83 11.00
CA ALA A 52 -5.56 8.74 10.06
C ALA A 52 -4.34 8.02 10.68
N GLU A 53 -3.98 8.35 11.91
CA GLU A 53 -2.83 7.74 12.59
C GLU A 53 -3.07 6.25 12.92
N HIS A 54 -4.31 5.86 13.27
CA HIS A 54 -4.65 4.44 13.46
C HIS A 54 -4.55 3.64 12.17
N LEU A 55 -5.00 4.21 11.05
CA LEU A 55 -4.91 3.58 9.73
C LEU A 55 -3.46 3.47 9.26
N VAL A 56 -2.63 4.49 9.51
CA VAL A 56 -1.18 4.44 9.25
C VAL A 56 -0.52 3.35 10.10
N ALA A 57 -0.86 3.25 11.39
CA ALA A 57 -0.33 2.21 12.27
C ALA A 57 -0.67 0.80 11.77
N ALA A 58 -1.91 0.58 11.28
CA ALA A 58 -2.31 -0.68 10.67
C ALA A 58 -1.50 -0.99 9.39
N GLY A 59 -1.32 0.02 8.53
CA GLY A 59 -0.48 -0.10 7.33
C GLY A 59 0.98 -0.43 7.66
N ARG A 60 1.54 0.20 8.69
CA ARG A 60 2.91 -0.09 9.18
C ARG A 60 3.06 -1.54 9.64
N ALA A 61 2.08 -2.07 10.36
CA ALA A 61 2.09 -3.46 10.81
C ALA A 61 2.10 -4.44 9.61
N GLY A 62 1.20 -4.23 8.64
CA GLY A 62 1.14 -5.03 7.42
C GLY A 62 2.41 -4.92 6.57
N GLY A 63 2.94 -3.71 6.40
CA GLY A 63 4.20 -3.47 5.68
C GLY A 63 5.41 -4.14 6.33
N GLY A 64 5.47 -4.15 7.67
CA GLY A 64 6.51 -4.85 8.42
C GLY A 64 6.49 -6.35 8.20
N SER A 65 5.31 -6.97 8.24
CA SER A 65 5.14 -8.40 7.93
C SER A 65 5.54 -8.73 6.50
N ALA A 66 5.17 -7.88 5.53
CA ALA A 66 5.52 -8.05 4.13
C ALA A 66 7.05 -7.96 3.91
N LEU A 67 7.72 -6.98 4.50
CA LEU A 67 9.18 -6.84 4.41
C LEU A 67 9.92 -8.03 5.01
N THR A 68 9.47 -8.53 6.16
CA THR A 68 10.03 -9.74 6.78
C THR A 68 9.90 -10.94 5.85
N ALA A 69 8.73 -11.13 5.25
CA ALA A 69 8.47 -12.22 4.31
C ALA A 69 9.32 -12.12 3.02
N LEU A 70 9.58 -10.89 2.55
CA LEU A 70 10.42 -10.63 1.38
C LEU A 70 11.92 -10.78 1.65
N GLY A 71 12.35 -10.73 2.91
CA GLY A 71 13.77 -10.81 3.30
C GLY A 71 14.63 -9.72 2.68
N ALA A 72 14.07 -8.50 2.50
CA ALA A 72 14.70 -7.41 1.77
C ALA A 72 15.01 -6.22 2.70
N SER A 73 16.02 -5.45 2.36
CA SER A 73 16.43 -4.23 3.08
C SER A 73 16.93 -3.16 2.10
N GLY A 74 17.07 -1.91 2.58
CA GLY A 74 17.53 -0.80 1.77
C GLY A 74 16.69 -0.57 0.51
N GLU A 75 17.31 -0.19 -0.59
CA GLU A 75 16.62 0.06 -1.87
C GLU A 75 15.92 -1.19 -2.43
N ASP A 76 16.46 -2.39 -2.19
CA ASP A 76 15.86 -3.64 -2.62
C ASP A 76 14.49 -3.87 -1.96
N ALA A 77 14.33 -3.51 -0.68
CA ALA A 77 13.07 -3.55 0.03
C ALA A 77 12.01 -2.67 -0.66
N VAL A 78 12.39 -1.45 -1.06
CA VAL A 78 11.49 -0.53 -1.77
C VAL A 78 11.03 -1.15 -3.10
N ARG A 79 11.97 -1.61 -3.92
CA ARG A 79 11.69 -2.18 -5.24
C ARG A 79 10.80 -3.41 -5.17
N ARG A 80 11.10 -4.35 -4.25
CA ARG A 80 10.32 -5.58 -4.08
C ARG A 80 8.91 -5.33 -3.56
N LEU A 81 8.75 -4.42 -2.59
CA LEU A 81 7.44 -4.12 -2.05
C LEU A 81 6.55 -3.42 -3.08
N ILE A 82 7.12 -2.49 -3.87
CA ILE A 82 6.42 -1.84 -4.98
C ILE A 82 5.96 -2.86 -6.02
N ALA A 83 6.84 -3.77 -6.45
CA ALA A 83 6.50 -4.83 -7.39
C ALA A 83 5.42 -5.76 -6.81
N MET A 84 5.53 -6.14 -5.53
CA MET A 84 4.51 -6.96 -4.86
C MET A 84 3.17 -6.23 -4.80
N GLY A 85 3.16 -4.93 -4.45
CA GLY A 85 1.93 -4.13 -4.37
C GLY A 85 1.16 -4.14 -5.68
N THR A 86 1.85 -3.94 -6.81
CA THR A 86 1.24 -4.03 -8.15
C THR A 86 0.74 -5.45 -8.42
N ALA A 87 1.55 -6.46 -8.12
CA ALA A 87 1.24 -7.86 -8.41
C ALA A 87 0.00 -8.39 -7.66
N ILE A 88 -0.30 -7.87 -6.47
CA ILE A 88 -1.45 -8.29 -5.64
C ILE A 88 -2.66 -7.34 -5.70
N GLY A 89 -2.64 -6.35 -6.59
CA GLY A 89 -3.80 -5.49 -6.86
C GLY A 89 -3.95 -4.28 -5.94
N TRP A 90 -2.84 -3.77 -5.35
CA TRP A 90 -2.84 -2.53 -4.57
C TRP A 90 -2.72 -1.26 -5.43
N GLY A 91 -2.80 -1.41 -6.75
CA GLY A 91 -2.66 -0.36 -7.76
C GLY A 91 -1.42 -0.54 -8.62
N GLU A 92 -1.32 0.25 -9.66
CA GLU A 92 -0.14 0.31 -10.53
C GLU A 92 0.90 1.25 -9.92
N PHE A 93 1.91 0.66 -9.29
CA PHE A 93 3.00 1.40 -8.65
C PHE A 93 4.08 1.77 -9.66
N SER A 94 4.53 3.01 -9.61
CA SER A 94 5.71 3.49 -10.33
C SER A 94 6.67 4.22 -9.39
N LEU A 95 7.95 3.87 -9.47
CA LEU A 95 9.01 4.48 -8.68
C LEU A 95 9.56 5.68 -9.46
N GLU A 96 9.22 6.90 -9.01
CA GLU A 96 9.66 8.13 -9.66
C GLU A 96 11.05 8.59 -9.21
N HIS A 97 11.41 8.28 -7.95
CA HIS A 97 12.72 8.59 -7.40
C HIS A 97 13.10 7.59 -6.32
N LEU A 98 14.35 7.20 -6.26
CA LEU A 98 14.91 6.36 -5.20
C LEU A 98 16.40 6.61 -5.04
N ASP A 99 16.78 7.02 -3.84
CA ASP A 99 18.15 7.01 -3.35
C ASP A 99 18.16 6.74 -1.83
N GLY A 100 19.34 6.68 -1.20
CA GLY A 100 19.46 6.39 0.22
C GLY A 100 18.88 7.45 1.17
N ARG A 101 18.34 8.56 0.66
CA ARG A 101 17.78 9.68 1.45
C ARG A 101 16.36 10.08 1.10
N ARG A 102 15.86 9.60 -0.04
CA ARG A 102 14.54 9.96 -0.55
C ARG A 102 13.97 8.87 -1.45
N PHE A 103 12.68 8.62 -1.37
CA PHE A 103 11.96 7.98 -2.46
C PHE A 103 10.64 8.69 -2.77
N VAL A 104 10.20 8.57 -4.02
CA VAL A 104 8.90 9.03 -4.49
C VAL A 104 8.23 7.91 -5.26
N VAL A 105 7.01 7.59 -4.87
CA VAL A 105 6.18 6.55 -5.50
C VAL A 105 4.87 7.17 -5.96
N ALA A 106 4.51 6.91 -7.20
CA ALA A 106 3.19 7.19 -7.75
C ALA A 106 2.38 5.91 -7.88
N ILE A 107 1.07 5.98 -7.64
CA ILE A 107 0.15 4.85 -7.69
C ILE A 107 -1.08 5.25 -8.49
N ARG A 108 -1.31 4.59 -9.62
CA ARG A 108 -2.58 4.64 -10.34
C ARG A 108 -3.51 3.55 -9.83
N HIS A 109 -4.81 3.76 -9.94
CA HIS A 109 -5.83 2.79 -9.53
C HIS A 109 -5.67 2.35 -8.08
N SER A 110 -5.40 3.32 -7.18
CA SER A 110 -5.33 3.05 -5.75
C SER A 110 -6.67 2.52 -5.24
N PRO A 111 -6.74 1.29 -4.69
CA PRO A 111 -8.01 0.71 -4.25
C PRO A 111 -8.68 1.52 -3.14
N PHE A 112 -7.90 2.25 -2.34
CA PHE A 112 -8.45 3.12 -1.30
C PHE A 112 -9.06 4.40 -1.89
N ALA A 113 -8.40 5.05 -2.84
CA ALA A 113 -8.93 6.25 -3.48
C ALA A 113 -10.15 5.93 -4.35
N ASP A 114 -10.07 4.87 -5.17
CA ASP A 114 -11.15 4.47 -6.07
C ASP A 114 -12.41 4.07 -5.30
N ALA A 115 -12.28 3.24 -4.27
CA ALA A 115 -13.42 2.79 -3.47
C ALA A 115 -13.96 3.88 -2.52
N HIS A 116 -13.12 4.84 -2.11
CA HIS A 116 -13.56 5.94 -1.26
C HIS A 116 -14.47 6.90 -2.01
N GLY A 117 -14.17 7.17 -3.28
CA GLY A 117 -14.78 8.23 -4.06
C GLY A 117 -14.25 9.62 -3.68
N PRO A 118 -14.92 10.70 -4.15
CA PRO A 118 -14.46 12.08 -3.92
C PRO A 118 -14.25 12.40 -2.44
N SER A 119 -13.15 13.08 -2.13
CA SER A 119 -12.77 13.52 -0.78
C SER A 119 -12.14 14.91 -0.81
N VAL A 120 -12.25 15.64 0.30
CA VAL A 120 -11.58 16.95 0.49
C VAL A 120 -10.14 16.81 0.97
N ALA A 121 -9.75 15.61 1.42
CA ALA A 121 -8.42 15.31 1.95
C ALA A 121 -7.92 13.94 1.44
N PRO A 122 -6.60 13.70 1.44
CA PRO A 122 -6.02 12.40 1.11
C PRO A 122 -6.59 11.27 1.98
N VAL A 123 -6.79 10.09 1.38
CA VAL A 123 -7.46 8.95 2.02
C VAL A 123 -6.63 7.66 2.08
N CYS A 124 -5.44 7.64 1.46
CA CYS A 124 -4.65 6.41 1.34
C CYS A 124 -3.76 6.15 2.57
N HIS A 125 -4.32 6.31 3.78
CA HIS A 125 -3.58 6.22 5.05
C HIS A 125 -2.92 4.85 5.28
N VAL A 126 -3.58 3.75 4.90
CA VAL A 126 -3.02 2.40 5.03
C VAL A 126 -1.80 2.25 4.12
N THR A 127 -1.90 2.68 2.86
CA THR A 127 -0.78 2.70 1.91
C THR A 127 0.38 3.56 2.43
N ARG A 128 0.06 4.74 2.99
CA ARG A 128 1.06 5.60 3.64
C ARG A 128 1.82 4.85 4.73
N GLY A 129 1.11 4.12 5.59
CA GLY A 129 1.72 3.34 6.66
C GLY A 129 2.63 2.21 6.16
N VAL A 130 2.21 1.49 5.13
CA VAL A 130 3.06 0.48 4.47
C VAL A 130 4.35 1.12 3.96
N LEU A 131 4.25 2.25 3.25
CA LEU A 131 5.40 2.97 2.71
C LEU A 131 6.29 3.57 3.80
N GLU A 132 5.75 3.96 4.97
CA GLU A 132 6.56 4.38 6.13
C GLU A 132 7.47 3.25 6.63
N ARG A 133 6.96 2.01 6.69
CA ARG A 133 7.82 0.86 7.07
C ARG A 133 8.91 0.59 6.05
N VAL A 134 8.62 0.80 4.77
CA VAL A 134 9.63 0.70 3.70
C VAL A 134 10.66 1.80 3.82
N ALA A 135 10.23 3.04 4.09
CA ALA A 135 11.12 4.16 4.32
C ALA A 135 12.08 3.92 5.51
N GLU A 136 11.56 3.36 6.60
CA GLU A 136 12.39 2.98 7.76
C GLU A 136 13.44 1.92 7.41
N ALA A 137 13.08 0.93 6.59
CA ALA A 137 14.02 -0.09 6.12
C ALA A 137 15.09 0.48 5.16
N LEU A 138 14.74 1.54 4.42
CA LEU A 138 15.65 2.25 3.52
C LEU A 138 16.64 3.14 4.28
N PHE A 139 16.13 3.93 5.24
CA PHE A 139 16.89 4.98 5.91
C PHE A 139 17.56 4.51 7.21
N ASP A 140 17.25 3.30 7.68
CA ASP A 140 17.64 2.76 8.99
C ASP A 140 17.29 3.73 10.15
N ALA A 141 16.16 4.42 10.01
CA ALA A 141 15.68 5.42 10.95
C ALA A 141 14.16 5.55 10.87
N ARG A 142 13.53 6.11 11.90
CA ARG A 142 12.12 6.48 11.81
C ARG A 142 11.88 7.43 10.64
N ALA A 143 10.90 7.11 9.83
CA ALA A 143 10.55 7.90 8.66
C ALA A 143 9.04 8.18 8.62
N ARG A 144 8.69 9.32 8.05
CA ARG A 144 7.31 9.67 7.70
C ARG A 144 7.18 9.74 6.19
N VAL A 145 6.01 9.31 5.71
CA VAL A 145 5.63 9.42 4.32
C VAL A 145 4.50 10.43 4.20
N THR A 146 4.61 11.35 3.26
CA THR A 146 3.57 12.31 2.94
C THR A 146 2.87 11.90 1.65
N GLU A 147 1.55 11.80 1.66
CA GLU A 147 0.73 11.71 0.46
C GLU A 147 0.61 13.11 -0.14
N THR A 148 1.38 13.38 -1.19
CA THR A 148 1.47 14.72 -1.83
C THR A 148 0.43 14.95 -2.91
N ALA A 149 -0.22 13.88 -3.40
CA ALA A 149 -1.37 13.90 -4.27
C ALA A 149 -2.25 12.68 -3.99
N CYS A 150 -3.57 12.82 -4.11
CA CYS A 150 -4.51 11.73 -3.92
C CYS A 150 -5.59 11.77 -5.01
N ALA A 151 -5.85 10.64 -5.65
CA ALA A 151 -6.87 10.55 -6.68
C ALA A 151 -8.28 10.87 -6.14
N ALA A 152 -8.58 10.55 -4.89
CA ALA A 152 -9.84 10.91 -4.25
C ALA A 152 -10.04 12.44 -4.13
N THR A 153 -8.96 13.23 -4.14
CA THR A 153 -9.04 14.71 -4.12
C THR A 153 -9.02 15.34 -5.51
N GLY A 154 -9.15 14.53 -6.57
CA GLY A 154 -9.18 14.99 -7.96
C GLY A 154 -7.83 14.98 -8.68
N ALA A 155 -6.76 14.48 -8.05
CA ALA A 155 -5.48 14.29 -8.73
C ALA A 155 -5.57 13.07 -9.70
N PRO A 156 -4.73 13.02 -10.76
CA PRO A 156 -4.75 11.91 -11.72
C PRO A 156 -4.23 10.59 -11.15
N LEU A 157 -3.54 10.63 -10.02
CA LEU A 157 -2.98 9.48 -9.30
C LEU A 157 -2.67 9.85 -7.84
N CYS A 158 -2.35 8.85 -7.03
CA CYS A 158 -1.82 9.09 -5.69
C CYS A 158 -0.29 9.16 -5.74
N ARG A 159 0.31 10.10 -5.01
CA ARG A 159 1.78 10.25 -4.93
C ARG A 159 2.22 10.34 -3.49
N PHE A 160 3.29 9.63 -3.17
CA PHE A 160 3.85 9.53 -1.82
C PHE A 160 5.33 9.87 -1.85
N GLU A 161 5.77 10.62 -0.87
CA GLU A 161 7.17 10.99 -0.71
C GLU A 161 7.66 10.69 0.71
N ALA A 162 8.83 10.06 0.80
CA ALA A 162 9.60 9.88 2.04
C ALA A 162 10.96 10.57 1.93
N ARG A 163 11.43 11.10 3.04
CA ARG A 163 12.77 11.68 3.19
C ARG A 163 13.40 11.22 4.50
N ALA A 164 14.76 11.01 4.48
CA ALA A 164 15.56 10.75 5.65
C ALA A 164 15.66 11.99 6.53
#